data_d886604a787ff47bb4ed92d90c3b789e
#
_entry.id   d886604a787ff47bb4ed92d90c3b789e
#
_cell.length_a   1.000
_cell.length_b   1.000
_cell.length_c   1.000
_cell.angle_alpha   90.00
_cell.angle_beta   90.00
_cell.angle_gamma   90.00
#
_symmetry.space_group_name_H-M   'P 1'
#
loop_
_entity.id
_entity.type
_entity.pdbx_description
1 polymer ?
#
loop_
_entity_poly.entity_id
_entity_poly.type
_entity_poly.pdbx_seq_one_letter_code
_entity_poly.pdbx_strand_id
1 'polypeptide(L)'
;MQAKRYKPILNDDKPYDPTILLELNVNSIIWGANNFASKLPDSPKWLVWYKKPMGKANDDNFSDVELAWTNIKGKMCKMYPYLWSGLLREGNRDLELKERVHPTQKPVGLLINILNDYSNPNDNILDLYGGSGSTLIACEETNRNCYMMELDPYYCQIIINRWETFTGGKAVKIN
;
A
#
# COMPACT_ATOMS: atom_id res chain seq x y z
N MET A 1 3.73 4.86 26.46
CA MET A 1 3.33 5.61 25.24
C MET A 1 1.86 5.34 24.99
N GLN A 2 1.02 6.37 24.86
CA GLN A 2 -0.35 6.18 24.42
C GLN A 2 -0.36 5.74 22.95
N ALA A 3 -1.16 4.72 22.61
CA ALA A 3 -1.35 4.30 21.23
C ALA A 3 -1.90 5.47 20.41
N LYS A 4 -1.32 5.74 19.26
CA LYS A 4 -1.79 6.78 18.33
C LYS A 4 -3.20 6.40 17.87
N ARG A 5 -4.19 7.24 18.18
CA ARG A 5 -5.56 7.03 17.71
C ARG A 5 -5.69 7.60 16.29
N TYR A 6 -6.10 6.77 15.35
CA TYR A 6 -6.44 7.17 13.99
C TYR A 6 -7.94 7.40 13.86
N LYS A 7 -8.33 8.22 12.89
CA LYS A 7 -9.73 8.34 12.49
C LYS A 7 -10.22 6.98 11.95
N PRO A 8 -11.45 6.54 12.26
CA PRO A 8 -12.04 5.36 11.63
C PRO A 8 -12.01 5.46 10.10
N ILE A 9 -11.75 4.34 9.45
CA ILE A 9 -11.74 4.28 7.97
C ILE A 9 -13.19 4.18 7.50
N LEU A 10 -13.54 4.98 6.51
CA LEU A 10 -14.88 4.94 5.91
C LEU A 10 -15.13 3.60 5.22
N ASN A 11 -16.28 3.01 5.47
CA ASN A 11 -16.72 1.71 4.93
C ASN A 11 -15.88 0.48 5.33
N ASP A 12 -15.00 0.57 6.32
CA ASP A 12 -14.19 -0.56 6.81
C ASP A 12 -15.05 -1.66 7.49
N ASP A 13 -16.28 -1.33 7.85
CA ASP A 13 -17.31 -2.20 8.41
C ASP A 13 -18.10 -2.99 7.37
N LYS A 14 -17.87 -2.77 6.08
CA LYS A 14 -18.62 -3.41 4.99
C LYS A 14 -17.80 -4.50 4.30
N PRO A 15 -18.44 -5.59 3.86
CA PRO A 15 -17.77 -6.58 3.02
C PRO A 15 -17.22 -5.93 1.75
N TYR A 16 -15.95 -6.20 1.46
CA TYR A 16 -15.32 -5.68 0.24
C TYR A 16 -15.79 -6.45 -1.00
N ASP A 17 -16.03 -5.71 -2.08
CA ASP A 17 -16.34 -6.26 -3.39
C ASP A 17 -15.28 -5.81 -4.42
N PRO A 18 -14.47 -6.75 -4.96
CA PRO A 18 -13.43 -6.45 -5.93
C PRO A 18 -13.93 -6.27 -7.37
N THR A 19 -15.24 -6.40 -7.65
CA THR A 19 -15.79 -6.42 -9.00
C THR A 19 -15.33 -5.21 -9.83
N ILE A 20 -15.42 -4.00 -9.28
CA ILE A 20 -14.94 -2.78 -9.97
C ILE A 20 -13.48 -2.90 -10.40
N LEU A 21 -12.58 -3.45 -9.54
CA LEU A 21 -11.17 -3.60 -9.89
C LEU A 21 -10.95 -4.61 -11.00
N LEU A 22 -11.74 -5.69 -11.00
CA LEU A 22 -11.64 -6.74 -12.00
C LEU A 22 -12.20 -6.29 -13.36
N GLU A 23 -13.25 -5.47 -13.37
CA GLU A 23 -13.86 -4.91 -14.58
C GLU A 23 -12.96 -3.91 -15.31
N LEU A 24 -12.01 -3.27 -14.62
CA LEU A 24 -11.02 -2.41 -15.27
C LEU A 24 -10.15 -3.17 -16.29
N ASN A 25 -10.03 -4.49 -16.16
CA ASN A 25 -9.27 -5.37 -17.05
C ASN A 25 -7.84 -4.88 -17.33
N VAL A 26 -7.17 -4.42 -16.28
CA VAL A 26 -5.78 -3.94 -16.32
C VAL A 26 -4.89 -4.84 -15.47
N ASN A 27 -3.58 -4.66 -15.60
CA ASN A 27 -2.62 -5.28 -14.68
C ASN A 27 -2.87 -4.81 -13.25
N SER A 28 -3.17 -5.74 -12.35
CA SER A 28 -3.64 -5.42 -11.01
C SER A 28 -2.87 -6.15 -9.92
N ILE A 29 -2.64 -5.47 -8.80
CA ILE A 29 -2.15 -6.03 -7.53
C ILE A 29 -3.15 -5.61 -6.45
N ILE A 30 -3.83 -6.57 -5.82
CA ILE A 30 -4.92 -6.32 -4.86
C ILE A 30 -4.50 -6.83 -3.50
N TRP A 31 -4.19 -5.93 -2.58
CA TRP A 31 -3.79 -6.24 -1.21
C TRP A 31 -4.97 -6.69 -0.33
N GLY A 32 -4.69 -7.54 0.67
CA GLY A 32 -5.71 -8.09 1.56
C GLY A 32 -6.64 -9.08 0.86
N ALA A 33 -6.28 -9.54 -0.32
CA ALA A 33 -7.09 -10.40 -1.18
C ALA A 33 -7.48 -11.75 -0.53
N ASN A 34 -6.73 -12.20 0.47
CA ASN A 34 -7.09 -13.38 1.26
C ASN A 34 -8.42 -13.24 2.01
N ASN A 35 -8.86 -12.01 2.31
CA ASN A 35 -10.14 -11.77 3.01
C ASN A 35 -11.37 -11.91 2.09
N PHE A 36 -11.16 -11.91 0.78
CA PHE A 36 -12.21 -12.04 -0.23
C PHE A 36 -11.78 -12.91 -1.42
N ALA A 37 -10.92 -13.89 -1.17
CA ALA A 37 -10.35 -14.76 -2.21
C ALA A 37 -11.42 -15.50 -3.05
N SER A 38 -12.56 -15.85 -2.44
CA SER A 38 -13.68 -16.48 -3.15
C SER A 38 -14.34 -15.59 -4.23
N LYS A 39 -14.07 -14.30 -4.24
CA LYS A 39 -14.58 -13.34 -5.24
C LYS A 39 -13.56 -13.02 -6.33
N LEU A 40 -12.36 -13.57 -6.24
CA LEU A 40 -11.27 -13.36 -7.20
C LEU A 40 -11.17 -14.54 -8.17
N PRO A 41 -10.78 -14.31 -9.42
CA PRO A 41 -10.41 -15.38 -10.32
C PRO A 41 -9.26 -16.23 -9.75
N ASP A 42 -9.27 -17.53 -10.06
CA ASP A 42 -8.15 -18.40 -9.72
C ASP A 42 -6.84 -17.84 -10.28
N SER A 43 -5.84 -17.75 -9.43
CA SER A 43 -4.50 -17.31 -9.84
C SER A 43 -3.43 -18.01 -9.01
N PRO A 44 -2.40 -18.57 -9.67
CA PRO A 44 -1.23 -19.08 -8.98
C PRO A 44 -0.30 -17.96 -8.50
N LYS A 45 -0.66 -16.70 -8.73
CA LYS A 45 0.21 -15.55 -8.57
C LYS A 45 -0.20 -14.72 -7.37
N TRP A 46 0.67 -14.74 -6.37
CA TRP A 46 0.47 -13.98 -5.14
C TRP A 46 1.76 -13.24 -4.77
N LEU A 47 1.60 -12.05 -4.23
CA LEU A 47 2.67 -11.33 -3.56
C LEU A 47 2.51 -11.53 -2.06
N VAL A 48 3.63 -11.78 -1.39
CA VAL A 48 3.70 -12.01 0.04
C VAL A 48 4.60 -10.95 0.66
N TRP A 49 4.03 -9.99 1.36
CA TRP A 49 4.82 -9.07 2.16
C TRP A 49 5.10 -9.68 3.53
N TYR A 50 6.36 -10.06 3.78
CA TYR A 50 6.81 -10.59 5.06
C TYR A 50 7.27 -9.43 5.96
N LYS A 51 6.60 -9.25 7.12
CA LYS A 51 6.72 -8.06 7.98
C LYS A 51 7.63 -8.23 9.19
N LYS A 52 8.03 -9.46 9.50
CA LYS A 52 8.77 -9.81 10.72
C LYS A 52 10.28 -9.89 10.46
N PRO A 53 11.12 -9.87 11.54
CA PRO A 53 12.54 -10.19 11.40
C PRO A 53 12.71 -11.64 10.94
N MET A 54 13.58 -11.85 9.95
CA MET A 54 13.88 -13.20 9.45
C MET A 54 14.45 -14.09 10.57
N GLY A 55 13.93 -15.32 10.65
CA GLY A 55 14.43 -16.33 11.59
C GLY A 55 14.01 -16.18 13.06
N LYS A 56 13.11 -15.25 13.37
CA LYS A 56 12.51 -15.12 14.71
C LYS A 56 11.03 -15.46 14.64
N ALA A 57 10.64 -16.57 15.27
CA ALA A 57 9.23 -16.81 15.60
C ALA A 57 8.84 -15.83 16.72
N ASN A 58 7.85 -15.00 16.48
CA ASN A 58 7.23 -14.18 17.53
C ASN A 58 5.89 -14.82 17.87
N ASP A 59 5.68 -15.16 19.14
CA ASP A 59 4.40 -15.64 19.67
C ASP A 59 3.37 -14.50 19.85
N ASP A 60 3.42 -13.49 18.98
CA ASP A 60 2.40 -12.44 18.98
C ASP A 60 1.22 -12.79 18.05
N ASN A 61 0.05 -12.30 18.37
CA ASN A 61 -1.18 -12.53 17.60
C ASN A 61 -1.26 -11.70 16.30
N PHE A 62 -0.17 -11.06 15.87
CA PHE A 62 -0.16 -10.25 14.65
C PHE A 62 0.29 -11.10 13.45
N SER A 63 -0.35 -10.88 12.31
CA SER A 63 0.00 -11.55 11.07
C SER A 63 1.46 -11.26 10.67
N ASP A 64 2.21 -12.31 10.35
CA ASP A 64 3.59 -12.22 9.86
C ASP A 64 3.66 -11.70 8.43
N VAL A 65 2.58 -11.88 7.67
CA VAL A 65 2.53 -11.54 6.25
C VAL A 65 1.27 -10.76 5.91
N GLU A 66 1.33 -10.02 4.82
CA GLU A 66 0.16 -9.57 4.06
C GLU A 66 0.21 -10.16 2.66
N LEU A 67 -0.94 -10.50 2.11
CA LEU A 67 -1.06 -11.14 0.81
C LEU A 67 -1.70 -10.20 -0.20
N ALA A 68 -1.19 -10.22 -1.42
CA ALA A 68 -1.84 -9.58 -2.55
C ALA A 68 -2.02 -10.58 -3.70
N TRP A 69 -3.21 -10.59 -4.27
CA TRP A 69 -3.51 -11.27 -5.52
C TRP A 69 -3.04 -10.43 -6.71
N THR A 70 -2.61 -11.09 -7.79
CA THR A 70 -2.27 -10.39 -9.02
C THR A 70 -2.63 -11.21 -10.26
N ASN A 71 -3.02 -10.51 -11.34
CA ASN A 71 -3.21 -11.08 -12.67
C ASN A 71 -1.99 -10.86 -13.58
N ILE A 72 -0.96 -10.13 -13.11
CA ILE A 72 0.20 -9.77 -13.92
C ILE A 72 1.01 -11.02 -14.29
N LYS A 73 1.44 -11.16 -15.54
CA LYS A 73 2.29 -12.26 -16.00
C LYS A 73 3.65 -12.21 -15.30
N GLY A 74 4.23 -13.37 -14.97
CA GLY A 74 5.53 -13.44 -14.33
C GLY A 74 5.66 -14.60 -13.33
N LYS A 75 6.45 -14.42 -12.26
CA LYS A 75 6.65 -15.42 -11.20
C LYS A 75 5.33 -15.78 -10.52
N MET A 76 5.17 -17.05 -10.15
CA MET A 76 3.91 -17.54 -9.55
C MET A 76 3.64 -16.89 -8.19
N CYS A 77 4.60 -16.98 -7.25
CA CYS A 77 4.55 -16.26 -5.99
C CYS A 77 5.85 -15.50 -5.79
N LYS A 78 5.77 -14.28 -5.26
CA LYS A 78 6.93 -13.46 -4.94
C LYS A 78 6.85 -12.93 -3.51
N MET A 79 7.92 -13.16 -2.74
CA MET A 79 8.02 -12.65 -1.39
C MET A 79 8.83 -11.35 -1.37
N TYR A 80 8.33 -10.40 -0.60
CA TYR A 80 8.97 -9.12 -0.27
C TYR A 80 9.20 -9.07 1.23
N PRO A 81 10.39 -9.39 1.71
CA PRO A 81 10.75 -9.12 3.10
C PRO A 81 10.92 -7.61 3.25
N TYR A 82 10.11 -7.01 4.08
CA TYR A 82 10.20 -5.59 4.44
C TYR A 82 9.72 -5.41 5.88
N LEU A 83 10.65 -5.14 6.79
CA LEU A 83 10.39 -5.15 8.22
C LEU A 83 9.41 -4.04 8.62
N TRP A 84 8.25 -4.44 9.16
CA TRP A 84 7.18 -3.54 9.59
C TRP A 84 6.35 -4.16 10.71
N SER A 85 6.96 -4.39 11.87
CA SER A 85 6.31 -5.06 13.00
C SER A 85 6.42 -4.22 14.26
N GLY A 86 5.29 -3.76 14.78
CA GLY A 86 5.24 -2.96 15.99
C GLY A 86 6.13 -1.71 15.91
N LEU A 87 7.18 -1.68 16.73
CA LEU A 87 8.18 -0.61 16.72
C LEU A 87 9.37 -0.91 15.81
N LEU A 88 9.44 -2.13 15.24
CA LEU A 88 10.51 -2.52 14.33
C LEU A 88 10.14 -2.09 12.91
N ARG A 89 11.00 -1.28 12.31
CA ARG A 89 10.85 -0.74 10.95
C ARG A 89 12.15 -0.87 10.20
N GLU A 90 12.05 -1.14 8.91
CA GLU A 90 13.19 -0.98 8.00
C GLU A 90 13.40 0.51 7.73
N GLY A 91 14.65 0.93 7.49
CA GLY A 91 15.00 2.33 7.30
C GLY A 91 15.08 3.15 8.60
N ASN A 92 14.78 4.45 8.53
CA ASN A 92 14.81 5.33 9.69
C ASN A 92 13.52 5.20 10.51
N ARG A 93 13.60 4.39 11.59
CA ARG A 93 12.47 4.10 12.49
C ARG A 93 11.76 5.36 13.00
N ASP A 94 12.50 6.37 13.39
CA ASP A 94 11.92 7.54 14.05
C ASP A 94 11.15 8.41 13.04
N LEU A 95 11.63 8.50 11.80
CA LEU A 95 10.91 9.13 10.71
C LEU A 95 9.64 8.34 10.37
N GLU A 96 9.75 7.04 10.17
CA GLU A 96 8.63 6.16 9.85
C GLU A 96 7.52 6.18 10.91
N LEU A 97 7.87 6.25 12.20
CA LEU A 97 6.88 6.35 13.28
C LEU A 97 6.21 7.72 13.34
N LYS A 98 6.94 8.80 13.05
CA LYS A 98 6.38 10.15 12.99
C LYS A 98 5.45 10.31 11.78
N GLU A 99 5.85 9.75 10.65
CA GLU A 99 5.14 9.86 9.37
C GLU A 99 3.95 8.90 9.24
N ARG A 100 3.79 7.96 10.17
CA ARG A 100 2.62 7.08 10.14
C ARG A 100 1.37 7.88 10.46
N VAL A 101 0.55 8.12 9.45
CA VAL A 101 -0.68 8.93 9.51
C VAL A 101 -1.95 8.12 9.28
N HIS A 102 -1.82 6.84 8.88
CA HIS A 102 -2.95 5.96 8.60
C HIS A 102 -2.75 4.59 9.28
N PRO A 103 -3.81 3.94 9.82
CA PRO A 103 -3.68 2.67 10.55
C PRO A 103 -3.13 1.53 9.70
N THR A 104 -3.49 1.49 8.42
CA THR A 104 -3.07 0.46 7.46
C THR A 104 -2.01 0.95 6.46
N GLN A 105 -1.27 2.00 6.81
CA GLN A 105 -0.22 2.56 5.95
C GLN A 105 0.82 1.52 5.58
N LYS A 106 1.05 1.36 4.27
CA LYS A 106 2.14 0.54 3.74
C LYS A 106 3.44 1.34 3.65
N PRO A 107 4.60 0.69 3.88
CA PRO A 107 5.90 1.33 3.71
C PRO A 107 6.13 1.76 2.26
N VAL A 108 6.63 2.96 2.06
CA VAL A 108 6.98 3.46 0.71
C VAL A 108 8.02 2.56 0.04
N GLY A 109 9.06 2.14 0.75
CA GLY A 109 10.11 1.28 0.20
C GLY A 109 9.61 -0.11 -0.27
N LEU A 110 8.60 -0.68 0.40
CA LEU A 110 7.92 -1.89 -0.10
C LEU A 110 7.28 -1.64 -1.47
N LEU A 111 6.56 -0.51 -1.60
CA LEU A 111 5.87 -0.16 -2.84
C LEU A 111 6.85 0.17 -3.96
N ILE A 112 7.98 0.82 -3.66
CA ILE A 112 9.09 1.03 -4.61
C ILE A 112 9.59 -0.29 -5.18
N ASN A 113 9.84 -1.28 -4.32
CA ASN A 113 10.30 -2.60 -4.76
C ASN A 113 9.28 -3.27 -5.69
N ILE A 114 7.99 -3.15 -5.39
CA ILE A 114 6.92 -3.70 -6.20
C ILE A 114 6.79 -2.95 -7.53
N LEU A 115 6.82 -1.62 -7.52
CA LEU A 115 6.77 -0.80 -8.74
C LEU A 115 7.92 -1.13 -9.68
N ASN A 116 9.13 -1.30 -9.16
CA ASN A 116 10.30 -1.66 -9.96
C ASN A 116 10.22 -3.06 -10.58
N ASP A 117 9.49 -3.97 -9.95
CA ASP A 117 9.29 -5.33 -10.47
C ASP A 117 8.16 -5.44 -11.50
N TYR A 118 7.15 -4.56 -11.45
CA TYR A 118 5.90 -4.72 -12.20
C TYR A 118 5.54 -3.52 -13.09
N SER A 119 6.36 -2.49 -13.11
CA SER A 119 6.16 -1.33 -13.97
C SER A 119 7.49 -0.71 -14.42
N ASN A 120 7.43 0.18 -15.40
CA ASN A 120 8.57 0.95 -15.89
C ASN A 120 8.44 2.43 -15.51
N PRO A 121 9.53 3.21 -15.50
CA PRO A 121 9.42 4.67 -15.42
C PRO A 121 8.44 5.22 -16.48
N ASN A 122 7.69 6.23 -16.09
CA ASN A 122 6.62 6.87 -16.86
C ASN A 122 5.33 6.04 -17.05
N ASP A 123 5.25 4.81 -16.54
CA ASP A 123 3.99 4.08 -16.53
C ASP A 123 2.96 4.79 -15.64
N ASN A 124 1.69 4.60 -15.99
CA ASN A 124 0.55 5.10 -15.22
C ASN A 124 0.17 4.09 -14.14
N ILE A 125 0.17 4.51 -12.90
CA ILE A 125 -0.21 3.73 -11.72
C ILE A 125 -1.52 4.28 -11.17
N LEU A 126 -2.53 3.41 -11.05
CA LEU A 126 -3.83 3.75 -10.47
C LEU A 126 -3.95 3.16 -9.06
N ASP A 127 -4.23 4.01 -8.07
CA ASP A 127 -4.54 3.61 -6.70
C ASP A 127 -5.92 4.15 -6.32
N LEU A 128 -6.90 3.27 -6.22
CA LEU A 128 -8.30 3.63 -5.90
C LEU A 128 -8.55 3.78 -4.38
N TYR A 129 -7.54 3.51 -3.54
CA TYR A 129 -7.65 3.52 -2.09
C TYR A 129 -6.42 4.19 -1.47
N GLY A 130 -6.25 5.50 -1.75
CA GLY A 130 -5.05 6.28 -1.47
C GLY A 130 -4.57 6.25 -0.03
N GLY A 131 -5.50 6.27 0.94
CA GLY A 131 -5.21 6.20 2.36
C GLY A 131 -4.22 7.25 2.83
N SER A 132 -2.98 6.85 3.07
CA SER A 132 -1.89 7.77 3.43
C SER A 132 -1.11 8.36 2.26
N GLY A 133 -1.36 7.92 1.02
CA GLY A 133 -0.62 8.34 -0.17
C GLY A 133 0.75 7.68 -0.35
N SER A 134 0.98 6.52 0.25
CA SER A 134 2.28 5.84 0.12
C SER A 134 2.59 5.47 -1.33
N THR A 135 1.58 5.08 -2.12
CA THR A 135 1.73 4.80 -3.56
C THR A 135 2.16 6.04 -4.33
N LEU A 136 1.58 7.21 -4.01
CA LEU A 136 1.95 8.48 -4.65
C LEU A 136 3.42 8.81 -4.43
N ILE A 137 3.90 8.71 -3.18
CA ILE A 137 5.31 8.96 -2.85
C ILE A 137 6.23 7.96 -3.56
N ALA A 138 5.86 6.67 -3.59
CA ALA A 138 6.64 5.65 -4.29
C ALA A 138 6.71 5.91 -5.82
N CYS A 139 5.62 6.37 -6.42
CA CYS A 139 5.58 6.75 -7.83
C CYS A 139 6.46 7.96 -8.12
N GLU A 140 6.40 8.99 -7.28
CA GLU A 140 7.23 10.19 -7.40
C GLU A 140 8.72 9.83 -7.34
N GLU A 141 9.12 9.01 -6.36
CA GLU A 141 10.52 8.58 -6.18
C GLU A 141 11.03 7.72 -7.35
N THR A 142 10.14 7.04 -8.04
CA THR A 142 10.49 6.09 -9.11
C THR A 142 10.11 6.56 -10.51
N ASN A 143 9.72 7.83 -10.68
CA ASN A 143 9.31 8.44 -11.94
C ASN A 143 8.15 7.71 -12.61
N ARG A 144 7.08 7.40 -11.87
CA ARG A 144 5.80 6.91 -12.37
C ARG A 144 4.74 7.98 -12.23
N ASN A 145 3.74 7.97 -13.13
CA ASN A 145 2.58 8.84 -13.01
C ASN A 145 1.56 8.18 -12.08
N CYS A 146 1.18 8.86 -11.00
CA CYS A 146 0.20 8.32 -10.06
C CYS A 146 -1.17 8.98 -10.25
N TYR A 147 -2.19 8.16 -10.45
CA TYR A 147 -3.60 8.54 -10.41
C TYR A 147 -4.20 7.92 -9.16
N MET A 148 -4.73 8.76 -8.27
CA MET A 148 -5.16 8.29 -6.95
C MET A 148 -6.56 8.78 -6.61
N MET A 149 -7.33 7.93 -5.95
CA MET A 149 -8.62 8.27 -5.35
C MET A 149 -8.56 8.05 -3.84
N GLU A 150 -9.22 8.92 -3.10
CA GLU A 150 -9.43 8.79 -1.67
C GLU A 150 -10.81 9.35 -1.32
N LEU A 151 -11.55 8.58 -0.54
CA LEU A 151 -12.94 8.92 -0.18
C LEU A 151 -13.02 9.94 0.95
N ASP A 152 -12.11 9.85 1.91
CA ASP A 152 -12.14 10.73 3.09
C ASP A 152 -11.36 12.03 2.83
N PRO A 153 -12.02 13.21 2.83
CA PRO A 153 -11.36 14.50 2.64
C PRO A 153 -10.20 14.76 3.62
N TYR A 154 -10.27 14.19 4.82
CA TYR A 154 -9.19 14.27 5.79
C TYR A 154 -7.92 13.58 5.29
N TYR A 155 -8.05 12.37 4.73
CA TYR A 155 -6.92 11.65 4.15
C TYR A 155 -6.48 12.26 2.82
N CYS A 156 -7.38 12.83 2.01
CA CYS A 156 -7.00 13.63 0.84
C CYS A 156 -6.03 14.75 1.22
N GLN A 157 -6.31 15.50 2.30
CA GLN A 157 -5.43 16.57 2.74
C GLN A 157 -4.09 16.02 3.27
N ILE A 158 -4.08 14.86 3.92
CA ILE A 158 -2.84 14.19 4.35
C ILE A 158 -1.99 13.82 3.15
N ILE A 159 -2.58 13.25 2.10
CA ILE A 159 -1.88 12.88 0.85
C ILE A 159 -1.20 14.09 0.25
N ILE A 160 -1.94 15.21 0.09
CA ILE A 160 -1.43 16.46 -0.45
C ILE A 160 -0.25 16.98 0.39
N ASN A 161 -0.42 17.08 1.70
CA ASN A 161 0.62 17.59 2.60
C ASN A 161 1.89 16.71 2.56
N ARG A 162 1.74 15.39 2.50
CA ARG A 162 2.88 14.47 2.39
C ARG A 162 3.62 14.66 1.08
N TRP A 163 2.89 14.76 -0.03
CA TRP A 163 3.49 14.96 -1.34
C TRP A 163 4.21 16.32 -1.43
N GLU A 164 3.57 17.41 -0.97
CA GLU A 164 4.20 18.73 -0.91
C GLU A 164 5.46 18.74 -0.04
N THR A 165 5.43 18.04 1.10
CA THR A 165 6.60 17.94 2.00
C THR A 165 7.72 17.14 1.34
N PHE A 166 7.39 16.06 0.64
CA PHE A 166 8.36 15.19 -0.01
C PHE A 166 9.03 15.86 -1.21
N THR A 167 8.24 16.51 -2.06
CA THR A 167 8.74 17.09 -3.33
C THR A 167 9.21 18.52 -3.21
N GLY A 168 8.78 19.27 -2.20
CA GLY A 168 8.91 20.72 -2.13
C GLY A 168 7.98 21.48 -3.08
N GLY A 169 7.15 20.76 -3.85
CA GLY A 169 6.16 21.33 -4.78
C GLY A 169 4.91 21.86 -4.10
N LYS A 170 4.00 22.40 -4.89
CA LYS A 170 2.67 22.82 -4.47
C LYS A 170 1.60 22.15 -5.31
N ALA A 171 0.64 21.50 -4.63
CA ALA A 171 -0.52 20.94 -5.29
C ALA A 171 -1.47 22.04 -5.76
N VAL A 172 -2.01 21.88 -6.95
CA VAL A 172 -2.94 22.84 -7.55
C VAL A 172 -4.32 22.19 -7.66
N LYS A 173 -5.31 22.85 -7.08
CA LYS A 173 -6.70 22.42 -7.25
C LYS A 173 -7.18 22.81 -8.65
N ILE A 174 -7.59 21.82 -9.41
CA ILE A 174 -8.30 22.01 -10.68
C ILE A 174 -9.81 21.99 -10.41
N ASN A 175 -10.53 22.99 -10.90
CA ASN A 175 -11.99 23.09 -10.76
C ASN A 175 -12.68 22.26 -11.83
#